data_47345caa2d82b65469c2a71b03fd8126
#
_entry.id   47345caa2d82b65469c2a71b03fd8126
#
_cell.length_a   1.000
_cell.length_b   1.000
_cell.length_c   1.000
_cell.angle_alpha   90.00
_cell.angle_beta   90.00
_cell.angle_gamma   90.00
#
_symmetry.space_group_name_H-M   'P 1'
#
loop_
_entity.id
_entity.type
_entity.pdbx_description
1 polymer ?
#
loop_
_entity_poly.entity_id
_entity_poly.type
_entity_poly.pdbx_seq_one_letter_code
_entity_poly.pdbx_strand_id
1 'polypeptide(L)'
;MASKRSSRKAQSFFKRHPKLLAALIIILIIIIAAAIALYFLRPDIFRNLFNFDHDDGGGGGGGYTDEVPEGNMAEITSADLSIHFVAPEVRASGDCTLIKVGDTEVLIDAGPTQGNAQAIKDYLDTYCTDGVLEYVIATHADTDHIAGFVGTSSNGNYNGILYSYEVGTIIQFALTDKTTQIYNRYLTAVEYAEDNGAQVYTALQCWNNSDGAQRTYYLDEEQTISLNILYNYYYEHDSSDENNYSVCMLLSQEISGSETKHYLFTGDLEEEGEEYLVQNNDLPEVELYKAGHHGSKTSSNTCLMEVIRPKNIVVCCCAGYNEYGASEENIFPTQAFIDRVSTYTTNVYVTIMDDEENDTYKQMNGDIVFYYISAADGEEGGLKLYCSNNTTVLKDTDWFKANRTSSAWGWTEADRAAFNGQ
;
A
#
# COMPACT_ATOMS: atom_id res chain seq x y z
N MET A 1 -11.52 -7.84 -36.61
CA MET A 1 -11.49 -9.03 -37.53
C MET A 1 -10.08 -9.39 -38.01
N ALA A 2 -9.06 -8.55 -37.94
CA ALA A 2 -7.69 -8.85 -38.40
C ALA A 2 -6.90 -9.77 -37.44
N SER A 3 -7.04 -9.63 -36.13
CA SER A 3 -6.29 -10.40 -35.11
C SER A 3 -6.61 -11.92 -35.12
N LYS A 4 -7.88 -12.29 -35.22
CA LYS A 4 -8.29 -13.72 -35.28
C LYS A 4 -7.81 -14.45 -36.54
N ARG A 5 -7.48 -13.72 -37.63
CA ARG A 5 -6.98 -14.31 -38.88
C ARG A 5 -5.48 -14.62 -38.84
N SER A 6 -4.71 -13.85 -38.06
CA SER A 6 -3.26 -14.05 -37.85
C SER A 6 -3.01 -15.29 -36.97
N SER A 7 -3.73 -15.45 -35.86
CA SER A 7 -3.54 -16.57 -34.95
C SER A 7 -3.90 -17.94 -35.59
N ARG A 8 -4.95 -17.99 -36.42
CA ARG A 8 -5.33 -19.21 -37.15
C ARG A 8 -4.30 -19.62 -38.22
N LYS A 9 -3.62 -18.66 -38.86
CA LYS A 9 -2.54 -18.95 -39.82
C LYS A 9 -1.29 -19.50 -39.12
N ALA A 10 -0.92 -18.96 -37.96
CA ALA A 10 0.20 -19.46 -37.17
C ALA A 10 -0.08 -20.88 -36.67
N GLN A 11 -1.25 -21.15 -36.09
CA GLN A 11 -1.63 -22.49 -35.63
C GLN A 11 -1.64 -23.53 -36.79
N SER A 12 -2.05 -23.14 -38.00
CA SER A 12 -2.04 -24.06 -39.17
C SER A 12 -0.63 -24.32 -39.69
N PHE A 13 0.27 -23.35 -39.60
CA PHE A 13 1.67 -23.49 -39.98
C PHE A 13 2.40 -24.47 -39.06
N PHE A 14 2.26 -24.32 -37.73
CA PHE A 14 2.92 -25.19 -36.77
C PHE A 14 2.36 -26.61 -36.75
N LYS A 15 1.06 -26.79 -37.05
CA LYS A 15 0.49 -28.15 -37.30
C LYS A 15 1.12 -28.87 -38.48
N ARG A 16 1.59 -28.12 -39.50
CA ARG A 16 2.25 -28.69 -40.70
C ARG A 16 3.75 -28.93 -40.47
N HIS A 17 4.33 -28.32 -39.46
CA HIS A 17 5.77 -28.39 -39.17
C HIS A 17 6.06 -28.73 -37.70
N PRO A 18 5.62 -29.91 -37.20
CA PRO A 18 5.73 -30.27 -35.79
C PRO A 18 7.18 -30.33 -35.29
N LYS A 19 8.11 -30.71 -36.18
CA LYS A 19 9.57 -30.71 -35.85
C LYS A 19 10.11 -29.32 -35.67
N LEU A 20 9.61 -28.32 -36.38
CA LEU A 20 10.01 -26.91 -36.20
C LEU A 20 9.47 -26.33 -34.88
N LEU A 21 8.23 -26.68 -34.55
CA LEU A 21 7.67 -26.28 -33.24
C LEU A 21 8.45 -26.90 -32.07
N ALA A 22 8.76 -28.18 -32.15
CA ALA A 22 9.56 -28.86 -31.14
C ALA A 22 10.97 -28.24 -31.01
N ALA A 23 11.61 -27.90 -32.13
CA ALA A 23 12.89 -27.23 -32.11
C ALA A 23 12.83 -25.82 -31.43
N LEU A 24 11.79 -25.02 -31.70
CA LEU A 24 11.57 -23.74 -31.10
C LEU A 24 11.33 -23.82 -29.59
N ILE A 25 10.56 -24.82 -29.16
CA ILE A 25 10.32 -25.08 -27.73
C ILE A 25 11.63 -25.48 -27.03
N ILE A 26 12.42 -26.35 -27.64
CA ILE A 26 13.74 -26.74 -27.08
C ILE A 26 14.67 -25.54 -26.97
N ILE A 27 14.71 -24.68 -27.99
CA ILE A 27 15.53 -23.46 -27.96
C ILE A 27 15.06 -22.52 -26.84
N LEU A 28 13.76 -22.34 -26.67
CA LEU A 28 13.20 -21.52 -25.60
C LEU A 28 13.57 -22.08 -24.21
N ILE A 29 13.45 -23.39 -24.01
CA ILE A 29 13.86 -24.04 -22.73
C ILE A 29 15.37 -23.83 -22.47
N ILE A 30 16.21 -23.93 -23.50
CA ILE A 30 17.66 -23.70 -23.34
C ILE A 30 17.95 -22.24 -22.98
N ILE A 31 17.23 -21.29 -23.58
CA ILE A 31 17.40 -19.85 -23.26
C ILE A 31 16.97 -19.59 -21.81
N ILE A 32 15.83 -20.14 -21.37
CA ILE A 32 15.36 -19.99 -19.98
C ILE A 32 16.35 -20.63 -19.01
N ALA A 33 16.84 -21.85 -19.29
CA ALA A 33 17.81 -22.53 -18.43
C ALA A 33 19.15 -21.77 -18.38
N ALA A 34 19.57 -21.17 -19.48
CA ALA A 34 20.78 -20.34 -19.54
C ALA A 34 20.61 -19.04 -18.75
N ALA A 35 19.43 -18.40 -18.80
CA ALA A 35 19.13 -17.21 -18.02
C ALA A 35 19.10 -17.51 -16.51
N ILE A 36 18.46 -18.62 -16.10
CA ILE A 36 18.47 -19.09 -14.71
C ILE A 36 19.88 -19.40 -14.24
N ALA A 37 20.67 -20.13 -15.03
CA ALA A 37 22.07 -20.42 -14.70
C ALA A 37 22.93 -19.15 -14.58
N LEU A 38 22.70 -18.15 -15.44
CA LEU A 38 23.41 -16.87 -15.39
C LEU A 38 23.01 -16.09 -14.13
N TYR A 39 21.75 -16.09 -13.77
CA TYR A 39 21.25 -15.45 -12.56
C TYR A 39 21.90 -16.01 -11.28
N PHE A 40 22.00 -17.35 -11.15
CA PHE A 40 22.58 -17.97 -9.96
C PHE A 40 24.11 -18.07 -9.94
N LEU A 41 24.77 -18.24 -11.09
CA LEU A 41 26.23 -18.43 -11.15
C LEU A 41 27.02 -17.14 -11.40
N ARG A 42 26.44 -16.16 -12.04
CA ARG A 42 27.06 -14.88 -12.40
C ARG A 42 26.02 -13.76 -12.36
N PRO A 43 25.49 -13.42 -11.17
CA PRO A 43 24.47 -12.38 -11.02
C PRO A 43 24.96 -11.01 -11.50
N ASP A 44 26.27 -10.74 -11.41
CA ASP A 44 26.93 -9.55 -11.95
C ASP A 44 26.75 -9.39 -13.47
N ILE A 45 26.88 -10.48 -14.22
CA ILE A 45 26.69 -10.47 -15.69
C ILE A 45 25.21 -10.39 -16.04
N PHE A 46 24.34 -11.06 -15.27
CA PHE A 46 22.89 -11.03 -15.49
C PHE A 46 22.35 -9.62 -15.32
N ARG A 47 22.71 -8.92 -14.24
CA ARG A 47 22.32 -7.54 -13.97
C ARG A 47 22.75 -6.58 -15.09
N ASN A 48 23.99 -6.67 -15.55
CA ASN A 48 24.51 -5.84 -16.64
C ASN A 48 23.82 -6.09 -18.01
N LEU A 49 23.34 -7.30 -18.27
CA LEU A 49 22.67 -7.65 -19.53
C LEU A 49 21.23 -7.17 -19.62
N PHE A 50 20.57 -6.98 -18.45
CA PHE A 50 19.16 -6.58 -18.35
C PHE A 50 18.95 -5.17 -17.78
N ASN A 51 20.01 -4.34 -17.71
CA ASN A 51 20.01 -2.93 -17.27
C ASN A 51 19.41 -2.71 -15.85
N PHE A 52 19.70 -3.61 -14.92
CA PHE A 52 19.45 -3.35 -13.50
C PHE A 52 20.66 -2.62 -12.90
N ASP A 53 20.93 -1.40 -13.36
CA ASP A 53 21.95 -0.54 -12.76
C ASP A 53 21.38 0.12 -11.51
N HIS A 54 21.76 -0.39 -10.33
CA HIS A 54 21.76 0.39 -9.11
C HIS A 54 23.09 1.14 -9.05
N ASP A 55 23.02 2.46 -9.09
CA ASP A 55 24.15 3.37 -8.92
C ASP A 55 24.48 3.42 -7.40
N ASP A 56 25.51 2.67 -7.00
CA ASP A 56 26.05 2.69 -5.63
C ASP A 56 26.81 4.02 -5.39
N GLY A 57 26.07 5.11 -5.24
CA GLY A 57 26.58 6.42 -4.85
C GLY A 57 26.86 6.49 -3.37
N GLY A 58 28.00 6.00 -2.91
CA GLY A 58 28.45 6.15 -1.54
C GLY A 58 28.70 7.61 -1.15
N GLY A 59 27.96 8.12 -0.18
CA GLY A 59 28.17 9.41 0.48
C GLY A 59 27.89 9.28 1.96
N GLY A 60 28.95 9.08 2.75
CA GLY A 60 28.84 8.98 4.20
C GLY A 60 28.41 10.27 4.87
N GLY A 61 27.40 10.19 5.71
CA GLY A 61 27.00 11.19 6.67
C GLY A 61 26.26 10.49 7.79
N GLY A 62 26.94 10.25 8.91
CA GLY A 62 26.38 9.54 10.05
C GLY A 62 25.23 10.28 10.70
N GLY A 63 24.06 9.72 10.61
CA GLY A 63 22.89 10.02 11.42
C GLY A 63 22.20 8.68 11.66
N TYR A 64 22.12 8.29 12.92
CA TYR A 64 21.47 7.04 13.30
C TYR A 64 20.02 7.08 12.88
N THR A 65 19.67 6.20 11.99
CA THR A 65 18.33 5.70 11.78
C THR A 65 18.42 4.21 12.07
N ASP A 66 17.46 3.64 12.78
CA ASP A 66 17.24 2.20 12.69
C ASP A 66 16.82 1.94 11.24
N GLU A 67 17.81 1.78 10.36
CA GLU A 67 17.56 1.45 8.96
C GLU A 67 16.85 0.10 8.94
N VAL A 68 15.64 0.08 8.38
CA VAL A 68 14.96 -1.18 8.13
C VAL A 68 15.82 -1.91 7.08
N PRO A 69 16.26 -3.15 7.35
CA PRO A 69 17.07 -3.89 6.40
C PRO A 69 16.38 -3.99 5.04
N GLU A 70 17.15 -3.77 3.99
CA GLU A 70 16.67 -3.97 2.63
C GLU A 70 16.35 -5.45 2.40
N GLY A 71 15.16 -5.69 1.86
CA GLY A 71 14.66 -7.02 1.55
C GLY A 71 14.69 -7.34 0.07
N ASN A 72 14.18 -8.50 -0.29
CA ASN A 72 14.06 -8.90 -1.68
C ASN A 72 12.69 -9.55 -1.96
N MET A 73 12.27 -9.49 -3.22
CA MET A 73 10.95 -9.95 -3.67
C MET A 73 10.71 -11.45 -3.39
N ALA A 74 11.77 -12.28 -3.40
CA ALA A 74 11.63 -13.71 -3.16
C ALA A 74 11.29 -14.04 -1.70
N GLU A 75 11.68 -13.19 -0.76
CA GLU A 75 11.38 -13.37 0.67
C GLU A 75 9.94 -12.99 1.01
N ILE A 76 9.34 -12.05 0.26
CA ILE A 76 7.98 -11.56 0.52
C ILE A 76 6.96 -12.70 0.48
N THR A 77 7.08 -13.62 -0.45
CA THR A 77 6.14 -14.75 -0.60
C THR A 77 6.22 -15.77 0.52
N SER A 78 7.28 -15.74 1.33
CA SER A 78 7.48 -16.61 2.49
C SER A 78 7.46 -15.87 3.82
N ALA A 79 7.11 -14.58 3.80
CA ALA A 79 7.02 -13.76 5.00
C ALA A 79 5.83 -14.17 5.88
N ASP A 80 6.00 -14.06 7.19
CA ASP A 80 4.91 -14.30 8.15
C ASP A 80 3.81 -13.23 8.03
N LEU A 81 4.22 -12.01 7.72
CA LEU A 81 3.38 -10.86 7.45
C LEU A 81 4.01 -10.02 6.34
N SER A 82 3.24 -9.58 5.37
CA SER A 82 3.64 -8.52 4.43
C SER A 82 2.56 -7.46 4.27
N ILE A 83 3.00 -6.20 4.15
CA ILE A 83 2.15 -5.02 4.01
C ILE A 83 2.64 -4.28 2.77
N HIS A 84 1.82 -4.26 1.73
CA HIS A 84 2.15 -3.73 0.41
C HIS A 84 1.38 -2.44 0.17
N PHE A 85 2.09 -1.38 -0.14
CA PHE A 85 1.51 -0.13 -0.64
C PHE A 85 1.70 -0.10 -2.14
N VAL A 86 0.62 -0.34 -2.86
CA VAL A 86 0.64 -0.49 -4.31
C VAL A 86 0.72 0.88 -4.96
N ALA A 87 1.76 1.11 -5.75
CA ALA A 87 1.93 2.37 -6.45
C ALA A 87 0.86 2.54 -7.54
N PRO A 88 0.18 3.69 -7.62
CA PRO A 88 -0.74 3.93 -8.72
C PRO A 88 0.02 4.06 -10.04
N GLU A 89 -0.46 3.37 -11.07
CA GLU A 89 0.08 3.49 -12.43
C GLU A 89 -0.54 4.67 -13.20
N VAL A 90 -0.74 5.79 -12.50
CA VAL A 90 -1.34 7.00 -13.05
C VAL A 90 -0.87 8.22 -12.26
N ARG A 91 -0.85 9.40 -12.90
CA ARG A 91 -0.49 10.68 -12.30
C ARG A 91 -1.60 11.17 -11.36
N ALA A 92 -1.76 10.48 -10.23
CA ALA A 92 -2.76 10.80 -9.21
C ALA A 92 -2.33 10.23 -7.86
N SER A 93 -2.79 10.83 -6.77
CA SER A 93 -2.71 10.26 -5.43
C SER A 93 -3.85 9.27 -5.21
N GLY A 94 -3.67 8.29 -4.33
CA GLY A 94 -4.71 7.33 -3.96
C GLY A 94 -4.14 6.13 -3.22
N ASP A 95 -4.99 5.49 -2.45
CA ASP A 95 -4.62 4.41 -1.56
C ASP A 95 -4.99 3.04 -2.11
N CYS A 96 -4.05 2.13 -2.00
CA CYS A 96 -4.27 0.70 -2.20
C CYS A 96 -3.25 -0.05 -1.35
N THR A 97 -3.70 -0.73 -0.31
CA THR A 97 -2.82 -1.47 0.60
C THR A 97 -3.27 -2.91 0.69
N LEU A 98 -2.38 -3.86 0.39
CA LEU A 98 -2.59 -5.28 0.60
C LEU A 98 -1.81 -5.71 1.85
N ILE A 99 -2.49 -6.38 2.79
CA ILE A 99 -1.88 -7.10 3.90
C ILE A 99 -2.04 -8.59 3.63
N LYS A 100 -0.94 -9.34 3.72
CA LYS A 100 -0.95 -10.79 3.52
C LYS A 100 -0.33 -11.53 4.70
N VAL A 101 -1.05 -12.55 5.19
CA VAL A 101 -0.64 -13.45 6.27
C VAL A 101 -0.99 -14.87 5.86
N GLY A 102 0.00 -15.67 5.47
CA GLY A 102 -0.26 -16.99 4.90
C GLY A 102 -1.19 -16.93 3.67
N ASP A 103 -2.36 -17.55 3.76
CA ASP A 103 -3.39 -17.53 2.72
C ASP A 103 -4.53 -16.52 3.05
N THR A 104 -4.30 -15.60 3.99
CA THR A 104 -5.26 -14.55 4.34
C THR A 104 -4.84 -13.22 3.72
N GLU A 105 -5.71 -12.63 2.95
CA GLU A 105 -5.52 -11.34 2.28
C GLU A 105 -6.51 -10.29 2.77
N VAL A 106 -5.99 -9.12 3.13
CA VAL A 106 -6.78 -7.93 3.48
C VAL A 106 -6.43 -6.81 2.50
N LEU A 107 -7.39 -6.36 1.73
CA LEU A 107 -7.23 -5.20 0.85
C LEU A 107 -7.87 -3.97 1.47
N ILE A 108 -7.08 -2.94 1.76
CA ILE A 108 -7.53 -1.63 2.25
C ILE A 108 -7.47 -0.64 1.10
N ASP A 109 -8.62 -0.14 0.69
CA ASP A 109 -8.83 0.77 -0.42
C ASP A 109 -8.36 0.23 -1.79
N ALA A 110 -8.82 0.85 -2.86
CA ALA A 110 -8.45 0.54 -4.23
C ALA A 110 -8.58 1.79 -5.12
N GLY A 111 -7.83 2.84 -4.76
CA GLY A 111 -7.71 4.06 -5.56
C GLY A 111 -6.63 3.93 -6.65
N PRO A 112 -6.30 5.01 -7.36
CA PRO A 112 -6.94 6.31 -7.34
C PRO A 112 -8.06 6.48 -8.37
N THR A 113 -8.15 5.65 -9.40
CA THR A 113 -9.13 5.80 -10.48
C THR A 113 -9.72 4.48 -10.91
N GLN A 114 -10.88 4.51 -11.57
CA GLN A 114 -11.47 3.31 -12.16
C GLN A 114 -10.54 2.64 -13.19
N GLY A 115 -9.72 3.43 -13.90
CA GLY A 115 -8.75 2.93 -14.88
C GLY A 115 -7.64 2.09 -14.26
N ASN A 116 -7.30 2.32 -13.00
CA ASN A 116 -6.27 1.60 -12.26
C ASN A 116 -6.68 0.19 -11.81
N ALA A 117 -7.97 -0.14 -11.84
CA ALA A 117 -8.45 -1.44 -11.36
C ALA A 117 -7.71 -2.63 -11.99
N GLN A 118 -7.32 -2.54 -13.27
CA GLN A 118 -6.58 -3.62 -13.92
C GLN A 118 -5.15 -3.73 -13.40
N ALA A 119 -4.45 -2.62 -13.20
CA ALA A 119 -3.09 -2.61 -12.65
C ALA A 119 -3.08 -3.14 -11.20
N ILE A 120 -4.04 -2.71 -10.38
CA ILE A 120 -4.23 -3.25 -9.03
C ILE A 120 -4.47 -4.76 -9.09
N LYS A 121 -5.37 -5.22 -9.97
CA LYS A 121 -5.64 -6.64 -10.15
C LYS A 121 -4.39 -7.42 -10.56
N ASP A 122 -3.62 -6.92 -11.52
CA ASP A 122 -2.39 -7.59 -11.99
C ASP A 122 -1.35 -7.69 -10.85
N TYR A 123 -1.29 -6.69 -9.96
CA TYR A 123 -0.49 -6.74 -8.75
C TYR A 123 -1.01 -7.79 -7.76
N LEU A 124 -2.31 -7.75 -7.44
CA LEU A 124 -2.94 -8.70 -6.52
C LEU A 124 -2.81 -10.15 -7.00
N ASP A 125 -2.97 -10.43 -8.30
CA ASP A 125 -2.81 -11.77 -8.90
C ASP A 125 -1.43 -12.39 -8.63
N THR A 126 -0.41 -11.58 -8.27
CA THR A 126 0.91 -12.05 -7.88
C THR A 126 0.92 -12.69 -6.49
N TYR A 127 0.06 -12.20 -5.59
CA TYR A 127 0.05 -12.57 -4.17
C TYR A 127 -1.21 -13.33 -3.75
N CYS A 128 -2.38 -12.97 -4.29
CA CYS A 128 -3.68 -13.59 -4.01
C CYS A 128 -3.96 -14.67 -5.05
N THR A 129 -3.25 -15.82 -4.93
CA THR A 129 -3.18 -16.84 -6.00
C THR A 129 -4.39 -17.77 -6.07
N ASP A 130 -5.23 -17.79 -5.06
CA ASP A 130 -6.47 -18.58 -5.01
C ASP A 130 -7.70 -17.80 -5.52
N GLY A 131 -7.56 -16.47 -5.73
CA GLY A 131 -8.62 -15.61 -6.23
C GLY A 131 -9.62 -15.17 -5.16
N VAL A 132 -9.25 -15.31 -3.86
CA VAL A 132 -10.05 -14.87 -2.71
C VAL A 132 -9.41 -13.64 -2.08
N LEU A 133 -10.23 -12.73 -1.55
CA LEU A 133 -9.85 -11.70 -0.60
C LEU A 133 -10.71 -11.91 0.65
N GLU A 134 -10.11 -12.40 1.73
CA GLU A 134 -10.84 -12.66 2.96
C GLU A 134 -11.48 -11.40 3.52
N TYR A 135 -10.76 -10.27 3.39
CA TYR A 135 -11.23 -8.98 3.86
C TYR A 135 -10.97 -7.89 2.84
N VAL A 136 -11.98 -7.08 2.58
CA VAL A 136 -11.88 -5.83 1.83
C VAL A 136 -12.35 -4.70 2.72
N ILE A 137 -11.57 -3.63 2.81
CA ILE A 137 -11.88 -2.48 3.65
C ILE A 137 -11.92 -1.23 2.78
N ALA A 138 -13.05 -0.51 2.79
CA ALA A 138 -13.16 0.81 2.21
C ALA A 138 -13.12 1.83 3.34
N THR A 139 -12.11 2.71 3.37
CA THR A 139 -11.92 3.65 4.46
C THR A 139 -12.98 4.74 4.46
N HIS A 140 -13.21 5.38 3.32
CA HIS A 140 -14.24 6.41 3.11
C HIS A 140 -14.64 6.49 1.63
N ALA A 141 -15.62 7.34 1.27
CA ALA A 141 -16.26 7.29 -0.04
C ALA A 141 -15.60 8.16 -1.13
N ASP A 142 -14.38 8.65 -0.92
CA ASP A 142 -13.69 9.43 -1.94
C ASP A 142 -13.16 8.56 -3.08
N THR A 143 -13.09 9.15 -4.26
CA THR A 143 -12.81 8.44 -5.51
C THR A 143 -11.44 7.75 -5.48
N ASP A 144 -10.46 8.39 -4.90
CA ASP A 144 -9.08 7.92 -4.77
C ASP A 144 -8.89 6.80 -3.74
N HIS A 145 -9.99 6.35 -3.13
CA HIS A 145 -10.06 5.18 -2.25
C HIS A 145 -10.96 4.06 -2.80
N ILE A 146 -12.08 4.41 -3.47
CA ILE A 146 -13.06 3.38 -3.88
C ILE A 146 -13.12 3.09 -5.37
N ALA A 147 -12.43 3.85 -6.23
CA ALA A 147 -12.64 3.76 -7.67
C ALA A 147 -12.20 2.43 -8.28
N GLY A 148 -11.11 1.82 -7.80
CA GLY A 148 -10.63 0.53 -8.26
C GLY A 148 -11.52 -0.65 -7.84
N PHE A 149 -12.26 -0.53 -6.74
CA PHE A 149 -13.28 -1.53 -6.38
C PHE A 149 -14.34 -1.68 -7.47
N VAL A 150 -14.68 -0.57 -8.14
CA VAL A 150 -15.68 -0.52 -9.22
C VAL A 150 -15.07 -0.85 -10.57
N GLY A 151 -13.89 -0.30 -10.86
CA GLY A 151 -13.25 -0.42 -12.16
C GLY A 151 -14.00 0.25 -13.31
N THR A 152 -13.58 -0.03 -14.53
CA THR A 152 -14.23 0.41 -15.75
C THR A 152 -15.20 -0.63 -16.28
N SER A 153 -16.19 -0.22 -17.07
CA SER A 153 -17.12 -1.16 -17.70
C SER A 153 -16.93 -1.26 -19.21
N SER A 154 -16.99 -2.47 -19.72
CA SER A 154 -17.07 -2.75 -21.16
C SER A 154 -18.25 -3.66 -21.45
N ASN A 155 -19.23 -3.18 -22.23
CA ASN A 155 -20.46 -3.91 -22.54
C ASN A 155 -21.23 -4.40 -21.29
N GLY A 156 -21.22 -3.61 -20.19
CA GLY A 156 -21.89 -3.95 -18.93
C GLY A 156 -21.09 -4.90 -18.02
N ASN A 157 -19.90 -5.32 -18.41
CA ASN A 157 -18.99 -6.08 -17.54
C ASN A 157 -17.98 -5.12 -16.91
N TYR A 158 -17.94 -5.11 -15.60
CA TYR A 158 -16.98 -4.33 -14.80
C TYR A 158 -15.72 -5.17 -14.54
N ASN A 159 -14.56 -4.49 -14.44
CA ASN A 159 -13.27 -5.10 -14.12
C ASN A 159 -12.72 -4.63 -12.77
N GLY A 160 -13.58 -4.08 -11.91
CA GLY A 160 -13.20 -3.69 -10.56
C GLY A 160 -12.87 -4.89 -9.68
N ILE A 161 -12.19 -4.62 -8.58
CA ILE A 161 -11.72 -5.65 -7.65
C ILE A 161 -12.90 -6.46 -7.08
N LEU A 162 -13.98 -5.79 -6.68
CA LEU A 162 -15.20 -6.48 -6.16
C LEU A 162 -15.94 -7.35 -7.18
N TYR A 163 -15.63 -7.23 -8.46
CA TYR A 163 -16.15 -8.11 -9.52
C TYR A 163 -15.15 -9.18 -9.95
N SER A 164 -13.90 -9.10 -9.50
CA SER A 164 -12.78 -9.91 -9.99
C SER A 164 -12.34 -10.99 -9.02
N TYR A 165 -12.62 -10.82 -7.74
CA TYR A 165 -12.26 -11.74 -6.65
C TYR A 165 -13.51 -12.24 -5.93
N GLU A 166 -13.40 -13.44 -5.35
CA GLU A 166 -14.30 -13.86 -4.28
C GLU A 166 -13.96 -13.07 -3.03
N VAL A 167 -14.96 -12.48 -2.35
CA VAL A 167 -14.74 -11.65 -1.17
C VAL A 167 -15.43 -12.28 0.04
N GLY A 168 -14.68 -12.49 1.12
CA GLY A 168 -15.20 -13.04 2.36
C GLY A 168 -15.99 -12.01 3.16
N THR A 169 -15.35 -10.89 3.52
CA THR A 169 -15.95 -9.83 4.33
C THR A 169 -15.59 -8.45 3.81
N ILE A 170 -16.56 -7.59 3.66
CA ILE A 170 -16.39 -6.16 3.37
C ILE A 170 -16.63 -5.38 4.65
N ILE A 171 -15.67 -4.55 5.05
CA ILE A 171 -15.81 -3.56 6.13
C ILE A 171 -15.75 -2.18 5.49
N GLN A 172 -16.80 -1.37 5.71
CA GLN A 172 -16.85 -0.07 5.08
C GLN A 172 -17.18 1.03 6.11
N PHE A 173 -16.93 2.27 5.70
CA PHE A 173 -17.32 3.46 6.47
C PHE A 173 -18.80 3.40 6.91
N ALA A 174 -19.09 3.96 8.08
CA ALA A 174 -20.44 3.89 8.66
C ALA A 174 -21.36 4.98 8.12
N LEU A 175 -20.81 6.16 7.82
CA LEU A 175 -21.53 7.32 7.30
C LEU A 175 -20.78 7.89 6.08
N THR A 176 -21.48 8.65 5.26
CA THR A 176 -20.94 9.44 4.14
C THR A 176 -21.97 10.46 3.66
N ASP A 177 -21.50 11.59 3.18
CA ASP A 177 -22.32 12.59 2.48
C ASP A 177 -22.25 12.48 0.95
N LYS A 178 -21.47 11.51 0.43
CA LYS A 178 -21.26 11.38 -1.02
C LYS A 178 -22.51 10.90 -1.74
N THR A 179 -22.79 11.58 -2.84
CA THR A 179 -23.84 11.22 -3.80
C THR A 179 -23.29 11.13 -5.23
N THR A 180 -21.98 10.94 -5.35
CA THR A 180 -21.27 10.89 -6.62
C THR A 180 -21.62 9.65 -7.42
N GLN A 181 -21.39 9.69 -8.74
CA GLN A 181 -21.62 8.52 -9.60
C GLN A 181 -20.72 7.35 -9.21
N ILE A 182 -19.47 7.63 -8.78
CA ILE A 182 -18.53 6.58 -8.37
C ILE A 182 -19.01 5.89 -7.10
N TYR A 183 -19.48 6.65 -6.11
CA TYR A 183 -20.06 6.09 -4.89
C TYR A 183 -21.28 5.21 -5.18
N ASN A 184 -22.21 5.66 -6.04
CA ASN A 184 -23.36 4.83 -6.42
C ASN A 184 -22.95 3.52 -7.12
N ARG A 185 -21.86 3.54 -7.91
CA ARG A 185 -21.31 2.34 -8.54
C ARG A 185 -20.61 1.44 -7.52
N TYR A 186 -19.95 2.04 -6.53
CA TYR A 186 -19.37 1.31 -5.40
C TYR A 186 -20.44 0.54 -4.63
N LEU A 187 -21.56 1.16 -4.30
CA LEU A 187 -22.68 0.47 -3.66
C LEU A 187 -23.20 -0.72 -4.49
N THR A 188 -23.27 -0.55 -5.81
CA THR A 188 -23.64 -1.65 -6.72
C THR A 188 -22.59 -2.77 -6.73
N ALA A 189 -21.31 -2.43 -6.61
CA ALA A 189 -20.24 -3.43 -6.54
C ALA A 189 -20.24 -4.17 -5.19
N VAL A 190 -20.55 -3.49 -4.10
CA VAL A 190 -20.76 -4.11 -2.77
C VAL A 190 -21.96 -5.05 -2.79
N GLU A 191 -23.11 -4.62 -3.35
CA GLU A 191 -24.30 -5.46 -3.51
C GLU A 191 -24.00 -6.73 -4.35
N TYR A 192 -23.19 -6.56 -5.43
CA TYR A 192 -22.74 -7.71 -6.23
C TYR A 192 -21.91 -8.69 -5.40
N ALA A 193 -20.96 -8.20 -4.59
CA ALA A 193 -20.13 -9.07 -3.73
C ALA A 193 -20.99 -9.78 -2.67
N GLU A 194 -21.95 -9.06 -2.06
CA GLU A 194 -22.89 -9.63 -1.08
C GLU A 194 -23.77 -10.71 -1.71
N ASP A 195 -24.31 -10.50 -2.91
CA ASP A 195 -25.08 -11.49 -3.68
C ASP A 195 -24.23 -12.74 -4.02
N ASN A 196 -22.88 -12.61 -4.04
CA ASN A 196 -21.94 -13.72 -4.26
C ASN A 196 -21.35 -14.28 -2.96
N GLY A 197 -21.84 -13.88 -1.80
CA GLY A 197 -21.53 -14.50 -0.51
C GLY A 197 -20.71 -13.68 0.47
N ALA A 198 -20.27 -12.47 0.09
CA ALA A 198 -19.55 -11.59 0.99
C ALA A 198 -20.43 -11.16 2.19
N GLN A 199 -19.82 -11.09 3.36
CA GLN A 199 -20.44 -10.44 4.53
C GLN A 199 -20.14 -8.95 4.46
N VAL A 200 -21.13 -8.09 4.69
CA VAL A 200 -20.93 -6.63 4.63
C VAL A 200 -21.24 -6.00 5.98
N TYR A 201 -20.25 -5.29 6.51
CA TYR A 201 -20.34 -4.62 7.81
C TYR A 201 -19.87 -3.18 7.70
N THR A 202 -20.43 -2.32 8.55
CA THR A 202 -19.85 -0.99 8.80
C THR A 202 -18.81 -1.05 9.91
N ALA A 203 -17.89 -0.11 9.92
CA ALA A 203 -16.89 0.04 10.98
C ALA A 203 -17.55 0.22 12.37
N LEU A 204 -18.70 0.88 12.44
CA LEU A 204 -19.47 1.01 13.68
C LEU A 204 -20.00 -0.34 14.18
N GLN A 205 -20.50 -1.19 13.28
CA GLN A 205 -20.91 -2.55 13.64
C GLN A 205 -19.72 -3.38 14.14
N CYS A 206 -18.57 -3.25 13.48
CA CYS A 206 -17.34 -3.91 13.92
C CYS A 206 -16.93 -3.43 15.32
N TRP A 207 -16.89 -2.12 15.54
CA TRP A 207 -16.57 -1.57 16.87
C TRP A 207 -17.50 -2.09 17.97
N ASN A 208 -18.79 -2.19 17.67
CA ASN A 208 -19.81 -2.63 18.61
C ASN A 208 -19.93 -4.16 18.76
N ASN A 209 -19.20 -4.95 17.95
CA ASN A 209 -19.39 -6.41 17.82
C ASN A 209 -20.85 -6.78 17.58
N SER A 210 -21.54 -6.06 16.69
CA SER A 210 -22.98 -6.25 16.42
C SER A 210 -23.21 -6.91 15.07
N ASP A 211 -24.37 -7.56 14.93
CA ASP A 211 -24.87 -8.16 13.69
C ASP A 211 -23.94 -9.21 13.04
N GLY A 212 -23.04 -9.80 13.82
CA GLY A 212 -22.04 -10.75 13.34
C GLY A 212 -20.68 -10.15 13.05
N ALA A 213 -20.57 -8.81 12.99
CA ALA A 213 -19.30 -8.12 12.86
C ALA A 213 -18.42 -8.30 14.10
N GLN A 214 -17.13 -8.21 13.93
CA GLN A 214 -16.15 -8.31 15.00
C GLN A 214 -15.26 -7.06 15.02
N ARG A 215 -14.84 -6.64 16.22
CA ARG A 215 -13.86 -5.55 16.36
C ARG A 215 -12.46 -6.01 15.99
N THR A 216 -12.13 -7.27 16.28
CA THR A 216 -10.83 -7.88 16.08
C THR A 216 -10.98 -9.06 15.13
N TYR A 217 -10.23 -9.03 14.04
CA TYR A 217 -10.12 -10.10 13.05
C TYR A 217 -8.73 -10.71 13.16
N TYR A 218 -8.64 -12.00 13.49
CA TYR A 218 -7.38 -12.73 13.47
C TYR A 218 -7.08 -13.19 12.06
N LEU A 219 -5.84 -12.95 11.61
CA LEU A 219 -5.40 -13.21 10.25
C LEU A 219 -4.64 -14.53 10.11
N ASP A 220 -4.32 -15.17 11.22
CA ASP A 220 -3.64 -16.46 11.32
C ASP A 220 -4.38 -17.40 12.27
N GLU A 221 -4.17 -18.73 12.12
CA GLU A 221 -4.80 -19.74 12.99
C GLU A 221 -4.29 -19.67 14.43
N GLU A 222 -3.05 -19.26 14.65
CA GLU A 222 -2.41 -19.09 15.94
C GLU A 222 -2.89 -17.88 16.71
N GLN A 223 -3.64 -16.97 16.06
CA GLN A 223 -4.14 -15.71 16.60
C GLN A 223 -3.03 -14.76 17.08
N THR A 224 -1.89 -14.80 16.40
CA THR A 224 -0.74 -13.94 16.69
C THR A 224 -0.77 -12.64 15.87
N ILE A 225 -1.49 -12.64 14.76
CA ILE A 225 -1.67 -11.45 13.91
C ILE A 225 -3.15 -11.06 13.88
N SER A 226 -3.45 -9.84 14.28
CA SER A 226 -4.82 -9.34 14.37
C SER A 226 -4.98 -7.95 13.77
N LEU A 227 -6.10 -7.75 13.07
CA LEU A 227 -6.55 -6.44 12.60
C LEU A 227 -7.69 -5.94 13.50
N ASN A 228 -7.47 -4.82 14.16
CA ASN A 228 -8.41 -4.22 15.09
C ASN A 228 -9.04 -2.97 14.48
N ILE A 229 -10.37 -2.93 14.40
CA ILE A 229 -11.10 -1.73 14.01
C ILE A 229 -11.13 -0.80 15.21
N LEU A 230 -10.56 0.39 15.05
CA LEU A 230 -10.51 1.43 16.07
C LEU A 230 -11.81 2.24 16.09
N TYR A 231 -12.14 2.84 17.22
CA TYR A 231 -13.24 3.77 17.27
C TYR A 231 -12.88 5.09 16.61
N ASN A 232 -13.74 5.52 15.69
CA ASN A 232 -13.71 6.87 15.16
C ASN A 232 -15.05 7.55 15.55
N TYR A 233 -14.99 8.74 16.13
CA TYR A 233 -16.14 9.52 16.55
C TYR A 233 -17.17 9.71 15.41
N TYR A 234 -16.67 9.86 14.19
CA TYR A 234 -17.50 10.09 13.00
C TYR A 234 -18.14 8.83 12.41
N TYR A 235 -18.03 7.68 13.07
CA TYR A 235 -18.85 6.51 12.70
C TYR A 235 -20.32 6.69 13.07
N GLU A 236 -20.64 7.59 14.02
CA GLU A 236 -21.98 7.86 14.51
C GLU A 236 -22.32 9.35 14.63
N HIS A 237 -21.42 10.24 14.17
CA HIS A 237 -21.63 11.68 14.18
C HIS A 237 -21.33 12.27 12.81
N ASP A 238 -22.13 13.27 12.40
CA ASP A 238 -21.95 13.95 11.12
C ASP A 238 -20.64 14.75 11.10
N SER A 239 -19.95 14.73 9.96
CA SER A 239 -18.81 15.57 9.64
C SER A 239 -19.10 16.44 8.44
N SER A 240 -18.49 17.61 8.36
CA SER A 240 -18.50 18.45 7.15
C SER A 240 -17.43 18.02 6.13
N ASP A 241 -16.58 17.08 6.49
CA ASP A 241 -15.51 16.55 5.67
C ASP A 241 -15.62 15.03 5.57
N GLU A 242 -15.64 14.52 4.34
CA GLU A 242 -15.77 13.09 4.06
C GLU A 242 -14.60 12.29 4.64
N ASN A 243 -13.38 12.85 4.64
CA ASN A 243 -12.18 12.22 5.15
C ASN A 243 -12.33 11.77 6.61
N ASN A 244 -13.10 12.50 7.41
CA ASN A 244 -13.32 12.15 8.81
C ASN A 244 -14.17 10.89 9.02
N TYR A 245 -14.87 10.40 7.99
CA TYR A 245 -15.58 9.11 8.08
C TYR A 245 -14.67 7.89 7.93
N SER A 246 -13.36 8.11 7.76
CA SER A 246 -12.36 7.07 7.52
C SER A 246 -12.40 5.95 8.55
N VAL A 247 -12.43 4.70 8.07
CA VAL A 247 -12.21 3.51 8.88
C VAL A 247 -10.76 3.47 9.34
N CYS A 248 -10.55 3.44 10.65
CA CYS A 248 -9.23 3.41 11.26
C CYS A 248 -8.93 2.01 11.80
N MET A 249 -7.71 1.52 11.57
CA MET A 249 -7.32 0.14 11.88
C MET A 249 -5.93 0.10 12.50
N LEU A 250 -5.78 -0.80 13.48
CA LEU A 250 -4.48 -1.19 14.06
C LEU A 250 -4.22 -2.66 13.78
N LEU A 251 -3.23 -2.94 12.93
CA LEU A 251 -2.70 -4.27 12.77
C LEU A 251 -1.65 -4.51 13.85
N SER A 252 -1.76 -5.64 14.54
CA SER A 252 -0.87 -6.04 15.62
C SER A 252 -0.31 -7.42 15.34
N GLN A 253 1.01 -7.57 15.46
CA GLN A 253 1.73 -8.83 15.30
C GLN A 253 2.47 -9.17 16.59
N GLU A 254 2.07 -10.23 17.27
CA GLU A 254 2.78 -10.76 18.42
C GLU A 254 4.01 -11.55 17.94
N ILE A 255 5.21 -11.04 18.24
CA ILE A 255 6.48 -11.69 17.89
C ILE A 255 6.88 -12.71 18.94
N SER A 256 6.66 -12.35 20.19
CA SER A 256 6.87 -13.21 21.36
C SER A 256 5.97 -12.72 22.49
N GLY A 257 5.74 -13.51 23.51
CA GLY A 257 4.85 -13.14 24.62
C GLY A 257 5.15 -11.81 25.34
N SER A 258 6.16 -11.06 24.89
CA SER A 258 6.56 -9.76 25.45
C SER A 258 6.80 -8.67 24.39
N GLU A 259 6.75 -9.01 23.10
CA GLU A 259 6.99 -8.06 22.01
C GLU A 259 5.85 -8.15 20.99
N THR A 260 5.19 -7.03 20.77
CA THR A 260 4.16 -6.86 19.73
C THR A 260 4.55 -5.70 18.83
N LYS A 261 4.49 -5.91 17.53
CA LYS A 261 4.66 -4.86 16.52
C LYS A 261 3.30 -4.35 16.09
N HIS A 262 3.21 -3.05 15.87
CA HIS A 262 1.98 -2.38 15.53
C HIS A 262 2.12 -1.59 14.24
N TYR A 263 1.06 -1.58 13.42
CA TYR A 263 1.01 -0.90 12.13
C TYR A 263 -0.34 -0.19 12.03
N LEU A 264 -0.33 1.12 11.76
CA LEU A 264 -1.53 1.96 11.83
C LEU A 264 -1.96 2.46 10.44
N PHE A 265 -3.26 2.37 10.19
CA PHE A 265 -3.93 2.86 8.99
C PHE A 265 -5.13 3.72 9.42
N THR A 266 -5.17 4.99 8.98
CA THR A 266 -6.21 5.95 9.36
C THR A 266 -7.01 6.48 8.17
N GLY A 267 -6.82 5.88 6.97
CA GLY A 267 -7.36 6.45 5.74
C GLY A 267 -6.91 7.90 5.58
N ASP A 268 -7.85 8.79 5.40
CA ASP A 268 -7.60 10.22 5.23
C ASP A 268 -8.11 11.07 6.40
N LEU A 269 -8.26 10.43 7.58
CA LEU A 269 -8.71 11.09 8.80
C LEU A 269 -7.95 12.41 9.04
N GLU A 270 -8.69 13.48 9.33
CA GLU A 270 -8.15 14.82 9.53
C GLU A 270 -8.00 15.17 11.03
N GLU A 271 -7.46 16.36 11.33
CA GLU A 271 -7.03 16.79 12.67
C GLU A 271 -8.07 16.53 13.76
N GLU A 272 -9.33 16.93 13.54
CA GLU A 272 -10.40 16.74 14.53
C GLU A 272 -10.70 15.25 14.76
N GLY A 273 -10.69 14.45 13.69
CA GLY A 273 -10.83 13.00 13.76
C GLY A 273 -9.65 12.34 14.47
N GLU A 274 -8.42 12.77 14.21
CA GLU A 274 -7.22 12.28 14.89
C GLU A 274 -7.24 12.61 16.40
N GLU A 275 -7.72 13.81 16.80
CA GLU A 275 -7.92 14.15 18.20
C GLU A 275 -8.91 13.19 18.90
N TYR A 276 -10.04 12.88 18.25
CA TYR A 276 -10.99 11.91 18.79
C TYR A 276 -10.43 10.48 18.78
N LEU A 277 -9.67 10.10 17.75
CA LEU A 277 -9.05 8.77 17.67
C LEU A 277 -8.12 8.53 18.87
N VAL A 278 -7.26 9.50 19.17
CA VAL A 278 -6.33 9.45 20.32
C VAL A 278 -7.09 9.45 21.65
N GLN A 279 -8.16 10.22 21.77
CA GLN A 279 -8.92 10.30 23.02
C GLN A 279 -9.72 9.02 23.35
N ASN A 280 -10.09 8.26 22.33
CA ASN A 280 -11.02 7.13 22.49
C ASN A 280 -10.39 5.76 22.28
N ASN A 281 -9.12 5.70 21.89
CA ASN A 281 -8.39 4.45 21.70
C ASN A 281 -7.06 4.48 22.46
N ASP A 282 -6.64 3.33 22.94
CA ASP A 282 -5.32 3.14 23.55
C ASP A 282 -4.31 2.79 22.45
N LEU A 283 -3.74 3.83 21.83
CA LEU A 283 -2.84 3.67 20.68
C LEU A 283 -1.40 3.45 21.15
N PRO A 284 -0.72 2.39 20.68
CA PRO A 284 0.70 2.15 20.94
C PRO A 284 1.62 2.98 20.02
N GLU A 285 2.92 2.98 20.32
CA GLU A 285 3.94 3.32 19.33
C GLU A 285 3.90 2.30 18.18
N VAL A 286 4.15 2.75 16.93
CA VAL A 286 4.00 1.90 15.75
C VAL A 286 5.29 1.74 14.96
N GLU A 287 5.49 0.52 14.42
CA GLU A 287 6.57 0.24 13.48
C GLU A 287 6.36 0.94 12.14
N LEU A 288 5.09 1.04 11.70
CA LEU A 288 4.72 1.59 10.42
C LEU A 288 3.40 2.36 10.52
N TYR A 289 3.39 3.52 9.91
CA TYR A 289 2.19 4.34 9.73
C TYR A 289 1.98 4.65 8.25
N LYS A 290 0.81 4.35 7.72
CA LYS A 290 0.37 4.89 6.44
C LYS A 290 -0.03 6.35 6.67
N ALA A 291 0.68 7.28 6.07
CA ALA A 291 0.40 8.71 6.22
C ALA A 291 -1.06 9.03 5.90
N GLY A 292 -1.75 9.71 6.80
CA GLY A 292 -3.12 10.14 6.56
C GLY A 292 -3.19 11.11 5.39
N HIS A 293 -4.28 11.02 4.61
CA HIS A 293 -4.62 11.94 3.52
C HIS A 293 -3.42 12.26 2.62
N HIS A 294 -2.72 11.21 2.17
CA HIS A 294 -1.61 11.30 1.21
C HIS A 294 -0.47 12.25 1.60
N GLY A 295 -0.30 12.53 2.90
CA GLY A 295 0.65 13.54 3.39
C GLY A 295 0.15 14.98 3.27
N SER A 296 -1.17 15.17 3.39
CA SER A 296 -1.83 16.49 3.44
C SER A 296 -1.42 17.29 4.68
N LYS A 297 -1.66 18.60 4.62
CA LYS A 297 -1.53 19.49 5.77
C LYS A 297 -2.58 19.25 6.85
N THR A 298 -3.69 18.58 6.50
CA THR A 298 -4.84 18.37 7.39
C THR A 298 -4.73 17.12 8.24
N SER A 299 -3.81 16.20 7.91
CA SER A 299 -3.66 14.89 8.57
C SER A 299 -2.25 14.66 9.09
N SER A 300 -2.05 13.59 9.86
CA SER A 300 -0.78 13.30 10.56
C SER A 300 -0.39 14.42 11.51
N ASN A 301 -1.36 14.89 12.31
CA ASN A 301 -1.18 16.02 13.19
C ASN A 301 -0.40 15.65 14.46
N THR A 302 0.09 16.67 15.16
CA THR A 302 0.93 16.49 16.34
C THR A 302 0.25 15.64 17.42
N CYS A 303 -1.06 15.78 17.62
CA CYS A 303 -1.84 15.00 18.58
C CYS A 303 -1.71 13.48 18.35
N LEU A 304 -1.73 13.03 17.08
CA LEU A 304 -1.55 11.63 16.72
C LEU A 304 -0.07 11.24 16.75
N MET A 305 0.80 12.05 16.15
CA MET A 305 2.23 11.73 16.03
C MET A 305 2.93 11.59 17.38
N GLU A 306 2.57 12.39 18.38
CA GLU A 306 3.11 12.30 19.74
C GLU A 306 2.81 10.97 20.42
N VAL A 307 1.68 10.36 20.09
CA VAL A 307 1.24 9.08 20.67
C VAL A 307 1.87 7.90 19.93
N ILE A 308 1.70 7.86 18.60
CA ILE A 308 2.09 6.68 17.82
C ILE A 308 3.57 6.62 17.46
N ARG A 309 4.29 7.73 17.49
CA ARG A 309 5.75 7.85 17.25
C ARG A 309 6.27 6.87 16.19
N PRO A 310 5.81 7.00 14.95
CA PRO A 310 6.05 6.00 13.93
C PRO A 310 7.53 5.88 13.60
N LYS A 311 8.04 4.64 13.49
CA LYS A 311 9.41 4.39 13.05
C LYS A 311 9.55 4.54 11.54
N ASN A 312 8.53 4.13 10.80
CA ASN A 312 8.47 4.21 9.34
C ASN A 312 7.14 4.81 8.91
N ILE A 313 7.16 5.61 7.84
CA ILE A 313 5.97 6.23 7.26
C ILE A 313 5.95 5.98 5.75
N VAL A 314 4.80 5.54 5.23
CA VAL A 314 4.57 5.45 3.79
C VAL A 314 3.53 6.48 3.38
N VAL A 315 3.83 7.21 2.30
CA VAL A 315 2.95 8.22 1.70
C VAL A 315 2.54 7.75 0.32
N CYS A 316 1.28 7.40 0.16
CA CYS A 316 0.69 6.99 -1.11
C CYS A 316 0.24 8.22 -1.88
N CYS A 317 1.14 8.88 -2.61
CA CYS A 317 0.82 10.08 -3.38
C CYS A 317 1.65 10.19 -4.66
N CYS A 318 1.20 11.06 -5.58
CA CYS A 318 1.99 11.56 -6.68
C CYS A 318 2.70 12.86 -6.24
N ALA A 319 3.92 12.71 -5.67
CA ALA A 319 4.63 13.83 -5.07
C ALA A 319 4.88 14.96 -6.09
N GLY A 320 4.46 16.17 -5.72
CA GLY A 320 4.62 17.34 -6.58
C GLY A 320 3.46 17.59 -7.53
N TYR A 321 2.53 16.66 -7.69
CA TYR A 321 1.38 16.85 -8.58
C TYR A 321 0.37 17.84 -7.99
N ASN A 322 -0.09 18.76 -8.85
CA ASN A 322 -1.06 19.77 -8.47
C ASN A 322 -2.51 19.25 -8.62
N GLU A 323 -2.85 18.23 -7.85
CA GLU A 323 -4.14 17.53 -7.93
C GLU A 323 -5.28 18.33 -7.26
N TYR A 324 -4.99 18.93 -6.11
CA TYR A 324 -5.97 19.62 -5.26
C TYR A 324 -5.84 21.14 -5.28
N GLY A 325 -5.20 21.70 -6.32
CA GLY A 325 -5.06 23.12 -6.56
C GLY A 325 -3.62 23.63 -6.58
N ALA A 326 -3.40 24.76 -7.27
CA ALA A 326 -2.07 25.32 -7.58
C ALA A 326 -1.33 25.93 -6.36
N SER A 327 -1.90 25.89 -5.16
CA SER A 327 -1.22 26.36 -3.96
C SER A 327 -0.19 25.32 -3.50
N GLU A 328 1.05 25.76 -3.26
CA GLU A 328 2.11 24.90 -2.71
C GLU A 328 1.70 24.18 -1.41
N GLU A 329 0.75 24.75 -0.67
CA GLU A 329 0.18 24.17 0.54
C GLU A 329 -0.65 22.90 0.29
N ASN A 330 -1.09 22.66 -0.94
CA ASN A 330 -1.94 21.54 -1.34
C ASN A 330 -1.18 20.54 -2.22
N ILE A 331 0.12 20.75 -2.45
CA ILE A 331 0.96 19.80 -3.19
C ILE A 331 1.54 18.79 -2.22
N PHE A 332 1.21 17.51 -2.43
CA PHE A 332 1.63 16.41 -1.56
C PHE A 332 3.06 15.92 -1.86
N PRO A 333 3.76 15.37 -0.86
CA PRO A 333 3.52 15.58 0.57
C PRO A 333 3.78 17.03 0.95
N THR A 334 2.90 17.62 1.77
CA THR A 334 2.94 19.04 2.09
C THR A 334 4.09 19.39 3.04
N GLN A 335 4.52 20.66 3.04
CA GLN A 335 5.54 21.13 3.99
C GLN A 335 5.07 20.95 5.44
N ALA A 336 3.78 21.20 5.72
CA ALA A 336 3.21 21.04 7.06
C ALA A 336 3.26 19.60 7.57
N PHE A 337 2.98 18.62 6.70
CA PHE A 337 3.17 17.20 7.00
C PHE A 337 4.63 16.90 7.34
N ILE A 338 5.56 17.33 6.47
CA ILE A 338 7.00 17.10 6.68
C ILE A 338 7.50 17.70 7.99
N ASP A 339 7.08 18.91 8.32
CA ASP A 339 7.48 19.60 9.57
C ASP A 339 7.06 18.79 10.81
N ARG A 340 5.88 18.16 10.77
CA ARG A 340 5.38 17.31 11.86
C ARG A 340 6.12 15.97 11.94
N VAL A 341 6.14 15.21 10.87
CA VAL A 341 6.67 13.83 10.91
C VAL A 341 8.18 13.77 11.04
N SER A 342 8.89 14.78 10.55
CA SER A 342 10.36 14.81 10.56
C SER A 342 10.96 14.84 11.97
N THR A 343 10.19 15.21 12.99
CA THR A 343 10.63 15.19 14.38
C THR A 343 10.68 13.76 14.96
N TYR A 344 9.94 12.81 14.36
CA TYR A 344 9.84 11.43 14.85
C TYR A 344 10.72 10.47 14.06
N THR A 345 10.72 10.54 12.75
CA THR A 345 11.49 9.62 11.91
C THR A 345 12.10 10.28 10.68
N THR A 346 13.16 9.67 10.14
CA THR A 346 13.69 9.97 8.80
C THR A 346 13.20 8.98 7.75
N ASN A 347 12.58 7.87 8.17
CA ASN A 347 12.16 6.77 7.30
C ASN A 347 10.78 7.08 6.70
N VAL A 348 10.75 7.99 5.75
CA VAL A 348 9.55 8.36 4.99
C VAL A 348 9.75 7.95 3.54
N TYR A 349 8.83 7.15 3.02
CA TYR A 349 8.85 6.59 1.67
C TYR A 349 7.63 7.05 0.90
N VAL A 350 7.78 7.30 -0.41
CA VAL A 350 6.70 7.84 -1.27
C VAL A 350 6.57 6.99 -2.52
N THR A 351 5.36 6.62 -2.90
CA THR A 351 5.11 5.72 -4.02
C THR A 351 5.59 6.29 -5.35
N ILE A 352 5.02 7.41 -5.81
CA ILE A 352 5.33 8.01 -7.12
C ILE A 352 5.54 9.52 -7.03
N MET A 353 6.03 10.12 -8.09
CA MET A 353 6.21 11.57 -8.22
C MET A 353 5.75 12.07 -9.59
N ASP A 354 5.44 13.34 -9.65
CA ASP A 354 5.06 14.04 -10.87
C ASP A 354 6.21 14.08 -11.90
N ASP A 355 5.88 13.88 -13.16
CA ASP A 355 6.72 14.14 -14.32
C ASP A 355 6.03 15.17 -15.22
N GLU A 356 6.06 16.43 -14.80
CA GLU A 356 5.40 17.55 -15.50
C GLU A 356 5.86 17.68 -16.97
N GLU A 357 7.14 17.39 -17.25
CA GLU A 357 7.69 17.51 -18.61
C GLU A 357 7.04 16.54 -19.60
N ASN A 358 6.67 15.34 -19.13
CA ASN A 358 6.08 14.29 -19.96
C ASN A 358 4.57 14.10 -19.73
N ASP A 359 3.96 14.95 -18.90
CA ASP A 359 2.54 14.85 -18.50
C ASP A 359 2.17 13.44 -17.97
N THR A 360 3.02 12.90 -17.11
CA THR A 360 2.91 11.56 -16.55
C THR A 360 3.50 11.51 -15.13
N TYR A 361 3.78 10.33 -14.61
CA TYR A 361 4.43 10.10 -13.33
C TYR A 361 5.75 9.36 -13.49
N LYS A 362 6.58 9.42 -12.45
CA LYS A 362 7.77 8.58 -12.25
C LYS A 362 7.64 7.80 -10.96
N GLN A 363 8.22 6.63 -10.90
CA GLN A 363 8.37 5.90 -9.65
C GLN A 363 9.33 6.68 -8.73
N MET A 364 8.93 6.93 -7.46
CA MET A 364 9.86 7.37 -6.43
C MET A 364 10.42 6.13 -5.72
N ASN A 365 9.68 5.51 -4.80
CA ASN A 365 10.02 4.19 -4.29
C ASN A 365 9.31 3.07 -5.07
N GLY A 366 8.24 3.37 -5.80
CA GLY A 366 7.40 2.39 -6.48
C GLY A 366 6.43 1.72 -5.53
N ASP A 367 6.17 0.42 -5.74
CA ASP A 367 5.50 -0.39 -4.74
C ASP A 367 6.41 -0.53 -3.53
N ILE A 368 5.84 -0.30 -2.34
CA ILE A 368 6.58 -0.32 -1.08
C ILE A 368 6.04 -1.48 -0.25
N VAL A 369 6.90 -2.40 0.15
CA VAL A 369 6.50 -3.58 0.92
C VAL A 369 7.31 -3.67 2.20
N PHE A 370 6.62 -3.56 3.34
CA PHE A 370 7.19 -3.94 4.62
C PHE A 370 6.78 -5.38 4.93
N TYR A 371 7.73 -6.23 5.25
CA TYR A 371 7.44 -7.61 5.58
C TYR A 371 8.28 -8.12 6.73
N TYR A 372 7.71 -9.04 7.50
CA TYR A 372 8.36 -9.65 8.66
C TYR A 372 8.65 -11.12 8.40
N ILE A 373 9.86 -11.51 8.73
CA ILE A 373 10.29 -12.92 8.70
C ILE A 373 10.73 -13.31 10.11
N SER A 374 10.20 -14.40 10.63
CA SER A 374 10.67 -15.00 11.88
C SER A 374 12.10 -15.50 11.77
N ALA A 375 12.85 -15.44 12.87
CA ALA A 375 14.19 -16.01 12.93
C ALA A 375 14.17 -17.52 12.67
N ALA A 376 14.96 -17.99 11.71
CA ALA A 376 15.08 -19.41 11.40
C ALA A 376 16.55 -19.79 11.15
N ASP A 377 16.98 -20.95 11.66
CA ASP A 377 18.24 -21.64 11.36
C ASP A 377 19.53 -20.79 11.35
N GLY A 378 19.59 -19.73 12.22
CA GLY A 378 20.77 -18.89 12.40
C GLY A 378 20.73 -17.58 11.60
N GLU A 379 19.62 -17.27 10.93
CA GLU A 379 19.33 -15.96 10.37
C GLU A 379 18.53 -15.12 11.37
N GLU A 380 18.84 -13.82 11.49
CA GLU A 380 18.05 -12.88 12.28
C GLU A 380 16.71 -12.62 11.59
N GLY A 381 15.62 -12.92 12.31
CA GLY A 381 14.28 -12.48 11.92
C GLY A 381 14.13 -10.97 12.10
N GLY A 382 13.12 -10.39 11.46
CA GLY A 382 12.81 -8.97 11.64
C GLY A 382 11.97 -8.37 10.52
N LEU A 383 11.68 -7.09 10.71
CA LEU A 383 11.02 -6.30 9.70
C LEU A 383 12.03 -5.91 8.62
N LYS A 384 11.64 -6.10 7.36
CA LYS A 384 12.42 -5.73 6.17
C LYS A 384 11.62 -4.84 5.25
N LEU A 385 12.30 -4.10 4.39
CA LEU A 385 11.71 -3.22 3.39
C LEU A 385 12.14 -3.65 1.99
N TYR A 386 11.16 -3.75 1.09
CA TYR A 386 11.38 -3.85 -0.35
C TYR A 386 10.65 -2.71 -1.06
N CYS A 387 11.29 -2.12 -2.05
CA CYS A 387 10.67 -1.16 -2.95
C CYS A 387 10.92 -1.58 -4.40
N SER A 388 9.90 -1.50 -5.25
CA SER A 388 10.03 -1.94 -6.65
C SER A 388 10.97 -1.06 -7.49
N ASN A 389 11.27 0.18 -7.04
CA ASN A 389 12.21 1.08 -7.70
C ASN A 389 13.50 1.25 -6.87
N ASN A 390 13.43 1.86 -5.69
CA ASN A 390 14.56 2.05 -4.78
C ASN A 390 14.09 2.31 -3.36
N THR A 391 14.98 2.16 -2.36
CA THR A 391 14.70 2.35 -0.93
C THR A 391 15.12 3.74 -0.40
N THR A 392 15.34 4.71 -1.29
CA THR A 392 15.74 6.07 -0.91
C THR A 392 14.65 6.75 -0.09
N VAL A 393 14.97 7.18 1.13
CA VAL A 393 14.04 7.94 1.98
C VAL A 393 13.76 9.32 1.40
N LEU A 394 12.57 9.84 1.63
CA LEU A 394 12.10 11.11 1.05
C LEU A 394 13.09 12.26 1.18
N LYS A 395 13.71 12.45 2.35
CA LYS A 395 14.67 13.54 2.61
C LYS A 395 15.91 13.53 1.70
N ASP A 396 16.27 12.37 1.16
CA ASP A 396 17.46 12.18 0.33
C ASP A 396 17.15 12.22 -1.16
N THR A 397 15.87 12.30 -1.53
CA THR A 397 15.45 12.44 -2.94
C THR A 397 15.75 13.82 -3.49
N ASP A 398 15.98 13.90 -4.81
CA ASP A 398 16.15 15.18 -5.49
C ASP A 398 14.87 16.02 -5.48
N TRP A 399 13.70 15.36 -5.50
CA TRP A 399 12.42 16.05 -5.38
C TRP A 399 12.32 16.82 -4.06
N PHE A 400 12.63 16.17 -2.93
CA PHE A 400 12.58 16.80 -1.61
C PHE A 400 13.56 18.00 -1.54
N LYS A 401 14.81 17.79 -1.95
CA LYS A 401 15.84 18.83 -1.94
C LYS A 401 15.48 20.07 -2.75
N ALA A 402 14.69 19.89 -3.81
CA ALA A 402 14.22 20.98 -4.67
C ALA A 402 12.96 21.69 -4.13
N ASN A 403 12.08 20.97 -3.43
CA ASN A 403 10.71 21.43 -3.16
C ASN A 403 10.37 21.58 -1.68
N ARG A 404 11.14 20.96 -0.76
CA ARG A 404 10.82 20.91 0.67
C ARG A 404 12.07 21.16 1.53
N THR A 405 11.83 21.41 2.82
CA THR A 405 12.89 21.57 3.81
C THR A 405 12.51 20.89 5.13
N SER A 406 13.50 20.50 5.92
CA SER A 406 13.28 20.08 7.29
C SER A 406 14.56 20.29 8.11
N SER A 407 14.49 21.09 9.16
CA SER A 407 15.58 21.23 10.12
C SER A 407 15.73 19.98 10.99
N ALA A 408 14.61 19.30 11.29
CA ALA A 408 14.60 18.12 12.16
C ALA A 408 15.23 16.89 11.50
N TRP A 409 15.24 16.78 10.20
CA TRP A 409 15.97 15.70 9.51
C TRP A 409 17.49 15.83 9.55
N GLY A 410 18.01 17.00 9.95
CA GLY A 410 19.41 17.17 10.31
C GLY A 410 19.73 16.88 11.76
N TRP A 411 18.75 16.56 12.61
CA TRP A 411 18.94 16.25 14.01
C TRP A 411 19.66 14.93 14.23
N THR A 412 20.50 14.90 15.28
CA THR A 412 21.05 13.66 15.81
C THR A 412 19.97 12.89 16.58
N GLU A 413 20.22 11.60 16.88
CA GLU A 413 19.37 10.81 17.78
C GLU A 413 19.17 11.49 19.14
N ALA A 414 20.23 12.10 19.69
CA ALA A 414 20.16 12.83 20.95
C ALA A 414 19.24 14.06 20.86
N ASP A 415 19.22 14.77 19.71
CA ASP A 415 18.33 15.91 19.50
C ASP A 415 16.87 15.46 19.47
N ARG A 416 16.58 14.35 18.79
CA ARG A 416 15.24 13.75 18.73
C ARG A 416 14.76 13.27 20.08
N ALA A 417 15.61 12.54 20.81
CA ALA A 417 15.29 12.06 22.15
C ALA A 417 15.03 13.24 23.12
N ALA A 418 15.78 14.33 23.01
CA ALA A 418 15.57 15.51 23.82
C ALA A 418 14.25 16.23 23.48
N PHE A 419 13.86 16.26 22.21
CA PHE A 419 12.60 16.84 21.76
C PHE A 419 11.40 16.00 22.23
N ASN A 420 11.46 14.69 22.05
CA ASN A 420 10.39 13.77 22.40
C ASN A 420 10.25 13.51 23.91
N GLY A 421 11.20 13.94 24.71
CA GLY A 421 11.20 13.82 26.17
C GLY A 421 10.69 15.06 26.91
N GLN A 422 10.27 16.10 26.20
CA GLN A 422 9.69 17.33 26.76
C GLN A 422 8.18 17.27 26.78
#